data_440780027f71de420aada7a1d3aaf79e
#
_entry.id   440780027f71de420aada7a1d3aaf79e
#
_cell.length_a   1.000
_cell.length_b   1.000
_cell.length_c   1.000
_cell.angle_alpha   90.00
_cell.angle_beta   90.00
_cell.angle_gamma   90.00
#
_symmetry.space_group_name_H-M   'P 1'
#
loop_
_entity.id
_entity.type
_entity.pdbx_description
1 polymer ?
#
loop_
_entity_poly.entity_id
_entity_poly.type
_entity_poly.pdbx_seq_one_letter_code
_entity_poly.pdbx_strand_id
1 'polypeptide(L)'
;MWLKSLKILLFFISLLVFFPSANAKTWQVTPQESLQKTLDSAQAGDHIQLQSGQYFGNFVINNSIMISGIDATIDAQGTGHGILINAKDVTIDSLRIVNWGDDLTDQNAGIYSDENSNGIVIKNCYLQGDTFGIWLEGGEHNKVLNNIVIGNDSLRSADRGNGIQISNMKNTEVRGNDISKTRDGLYVISSTNNTLAQNTVHDLRYGIHYMYSYHNKILNNYAYNTRAGYAMMNSRHLEIRGNVTENSLDYGFLINFIIYSTFEDNVIKNVWTPADKKVLGRDGKGLFIYNSGYNTIRNNHIEHAEIGIHLTAGSEGVKISGNTFIDNQIQVKYVSNKLQEWSQEADGIHTGNYWSNYQGWDMDGDGRGDVPFEPNDGIDKLFWKYPEARFLMDSPAVLLLRWVQQQFPVLKAPGVKDSYPLMKPNPIKSQPFSLKTKAEISL
;
A
#
# COMPACT_ATOMS: atom_id res chain seq x y z
N MET A 1 9.49 -84.87 22.75
CA MET A 1 10.67 -84.00 22.62
C MET A 1 10.15 -82.55 22.66
N TRP A 2 10.33 -81.89 23.80
CA TRP A 2 9.68 -80.65 24.16
C TRP A 2 10.60 -79.44 23.85
N LEU A 3 10.16 -78.50 23.04
CA LEU A 3 10.80 -77.18 22.87
C LEU A 3 10.05 -76.19 23.75
N LYS A 4 10.69 -75.69 24.81
CA LYS A 4 10.21 -74.55 25.61
C LYS A 4 10.47 -73.23 24.90
N SER A 5 9.41 -72.46 24.57
CA SER A 5 9.49 -71.11 24.15
C SER A 5 9.69 -70.14 25.31
N LEU A 6 10.79 -69.43 25.26
CA LEU A 6 11.14 -68.37 26.24
C LEU A 6 10.53 -67.06 25.75
N LYS A 7 9.49 -66.53 26.42
CA LYS A 7 8.94 -65.19 26.19
C LYS A 7 9.80 -64.18 26.95
N ILE A 8 10.56 -63.38 26.21
CA ILE A 8 11.25 -62.19 26.75
C ILE A 8 10.24 -61.06 26.80
N LEU A 9 9.87 -60.64 28.02
CA LEU A 9 9.02 -59.49 28.30
C LEU A 9 9.90 -58.24 28.31
N LEU A 10 9.93 -57.44 27.25
CA LEU A 10 10.58 -56.13 27.19
C LEU A 10 9.69 -55.11 27.91
N PHE A 11 10.12 -54.71 29.11
CA PHE A 11 9.51 -53.63 29.86
C PHE A 11 10.01 -52.30 29.28
N PHE A 12 9.20 -51.62 28.45
CA PHE A 12 9.47 -50.24 28.05
C PHE A 12 9.12 -49.32 29.23
N ILE A 13 10.12 -48.86 29.98
CA ILE A 13 9.98 -47.74 30.89
C ILE A 13 9.97 -46.48 30.03
N SER A 14 8.78 -45.94 29.72
CA SER A 14 8.64 -44.59 29.18
C SER A 14 9.03 -43.58 30.27
N LEU A 15 10.24 -43.06 30.19
CA LEU A 15 10.67 -41.92 30.99
C LEU A 15 9.83 -40.71 30.55
N LEU A 16 8.73 -40.46 31.24
CA LEU A 16 8.00 -39.20 31.15
C LEU A 16 8.92 -38.11 31.71
N VAL A 17 9.69 -37.47 30.83
CA VAL A 17 10.39 -36.23 31.19
C VAL A 17 9.30 -35.17 31.35
N PHE A 18 8.87 -34.96 32.59
CA PHE A 18 8.12 -33.75 32.95
C PHE A 18 9.06 -32.57 32.74
N PHE A 19 8.95 -31.91 31.62
CA PHE A 19 9.41 -30.52 31.51
C PHE A 19 8.44 -29.70 32.39
N PRO A 20 8.89 -29.08 33.49
CA PRO A 20 8.06 -28.14 34.19
C PRO A 20 7.74 -27.05 33.19
N SER A 21 6.47 -26.85 32.83
CA SER A 21 6.05 -25.66 32.15
C SER A 21 6.44 -24.51 33.09
N ALA A 22 7.46 -23.74 32.71
CA ALA A 22 7.81 -22.55 33.44
C ALA A 22 6.56 -21.65 33.40
N ASN A 23 5.97 -21.40 34.57
CA ASN A 23 4.85 -20.47 34.67
C ASN A 23 5.37 -19.11 34.24
N ALA A 24 4.79 -18.55 33.19
CA ALA A 24 5.10 -17.20 32.71
C ALA A 24 4.99 -16.21 33.88
N LYS A 25 6.07 -15.49 34.14
CA LYS A 25 6.14 -14.47 35.20
C LYS A 25 5.79 -13.10 34.68
N THR A 26 5.04 -12.32 35.46
CA THR A 26 4.86 -10.92 35.22
C THR A 26 5.84 -10.09 36.06
N TRP A 27 6.64 -9.29 35.38
CA TRP A 27 7.58 -8.33 35.96
C TRP A 27 6.97 -6.95 35.93
N GLN A 28 6.77 -6.34 37.11
CA GLN A 28 6.39 -4.92 37.19
C GLN A 28 7.66 -4.10 37.21
N VAL A 29 7.84 -3.18 36.28
CA VAL A 29 9.06 -2.35 36.17
C VAL A 29 8.70 -0.91 36.32
N THR A 30 9.35 -0.20 37.23
CA THR A 30 9.23 1.24 37.43
C THR A 30 10.29 2.01 36.64
N PRO A 31 10.10 3.30 36.33
CA PRO A 31 11.11 4.12 35.66
C PRO A 31 12.48 4.23 36.39
N GLN A 32 12.51 3.94 37.67
CA GLN A 32 13.73 3.99 38.49
C GLN A 32 14.54 2.70 38.39
N GLU A 33 13.96 1.63 37.89
CA GLU A 33 14.60 0.33 37.71
C GLU A 33 15.26 0.23 36.33
N SER A 34 16.30 -0.59 36.22
CA SER A 34 16.94 -0.84 34.94
C SER A 34 16.08 -1.78 34.09
N LEU A 35 15.39 -1.21 33.10
CA LEU A 35 14.60 -2.00 32.16
C LEU A 35 15.46 -3.06 31.44
N GLN A 36 16.67 -2.70 30.98
CA GLN A 36 17.54 -3.67 30.29
C GLN A 36 17.90 -4.87 31.15
N LYS A 37 18.20 -4.66 32.43
CA LYS A 37 18.48 -5.80 33.35
C LYS A 37 17.27 -6.72 33.51
N THR A 38 16.06 -6.16 33.51
CA THR A 38 14.84 -6.97 33.56
C THR A 38 14.64 -7.76 32.27
N LEU A 39 14.84 -7.10 31.08
CA LEU A 39 14.79 -7.75 29.78
C LEU A 39 15.79 -8.91 29.67
N ASP A 40 17.02 -8.72 30.17
CA ASP A 40 18.06 -9.73 30.16
C ASP A 40 17.76 -10.93 31.14
N SER A 41 17.02 -10.66 32.20
CA SER A 41 16.66 -11.66 33.20
C SER A 41 15.38 -12.45 32.90
N ALA A 42 14.54 -11.90 32.04
CA ALA A 42 13.25 -12.46 31.67
C ALA A 42 13.45 -13.73 30.82
N GLN A 43 12.58 -14.71 31.01
CA GLN A 43 12.58 -15.97 30.28
C GLN A 43 11.46 -16.01 29.24
N ALA A 44 11.55 -16.95 28.30
CA ALA A 44 10.53 -17.12 27.27
C ALA A 44 9.14 -17.32 27.91
N GLY A 45 8.18 -16.53 27.41
CA GLY A 45 6.81 -16.48 27.91
C GLY A 45 6.56 -15.45 29.01
N ASP A 46 7.59 -14.80 29.56
CA ASP A 46 7.41 -13.77 30.58
C ASP A 46 6.75 -12.49 29.99
N HIS A 47 6.07 -11.78 30.90
CA HIS A 47 5.44 -10.49 30.60
C HIS A 47 6.12 -9.37 31.41
N ILE A 48 6.70 -8.39 30.72
CA ILE A 48 7.26 -7.19 31.33
C ILE A 48 6.22 -6.07 31.21
N GLN A 49 5.69 -5.65 32.34
CA GLN A 49 4.71 -4.59 32.44
C GLN A 49 5.37 -3.33 32.97
N LEU A 50 5.51 -2.32 32.11
CA LEU A 50 6.05 -1.02 32.45
C LEU A 50 5.01 -0.17 33.19
N GLN A 51 5.39 0.42 34.29
CA GLN A 51 4.58 1.44 34.95
C GLN A 51 4.65 2.77 34.19
N SER A 52 3.67 3.63 34.41
CA SER A 52 3.64 4.98 33.83
C SER A 52 4.93 5.73 34.13
N GLY A 53 5.49 6.40 33.11
CA GLY A 53 6.69 7.22 33.21
C GLY A 53 7.65 7.07 32.04
N GLN A 54 8.86 7.61 32.17
CA GLN A 54 9.88 7.63 31.13
C GLN A 54 11.00 6.63 31.41
N TYR A 55 11.34 5.86 30.37
CA TYR A 55 12.43 4.89 30.37
C TYR A 55 13.47 5.35 29.34
N PHE A 56 14.65 5.76 29.82
CA PHE A 56 15.68 6.35 28.98
C PHE A 56 16.68 5.31 28.49
N GLY A 57 16.98 5.34 27.19
CA GLY A 57 18.00 4.51 26.54
C GLY A 57 17.47 3.66 25.40
N ASN A 58 18.35 2.84 24.86
CA ASN A 58 18.11 1.87 23.81
C ASN A 58 17.97 0.50 24.42
N PHE A 59 16.90 -0.21 24.07
CA PHE A 59 16.59 -1.52 24.69
C PHE A 59 16.67 -2.67 23.70
N VAL A 60 17.25 -3.77 24.13
CA VAL A 60 17.43 -4.99 23.33
C VAL A 60 16.62 -6.12 23.95
N ILE A 61 15.79 -6.77 23.11
CA ILE A 61 14.98 -7.92 23.51
C ILE A 61 15.57 -9.19 22.89
N ASN A 62 16.20 -10.03 23.72
CA ASN A 62 16.84 -11.28 23.32
C ASN A 62 16.02 -12.53 23.65
N ASN A 63 14.86 -12.39 24.28
CA ASN A 63 14.01 -13.48 24.73
C ASN A 63 12.58 -13.34 24.20
N SER A 64 11.89 -14.45 23.98
CA SER A 64 10.50 -14.50 23.55
C SER A 64 9.56 -14.03 24.66
N ILE A 65 9.31 -12.76 24.76
CA ILE A 65 8.57 -12.10 25.86
C ILE A 65 7.47 -11.18 25.33
N MET A 66 6.57 -10.81 26.23
CA MET A 66 5.68 -9.67 26.02
C MET A 66 6.19 -8.47 26.83
N ILE A 67 6.25 -7.29 26.21
CA ILE A 67 6.45 -6.03 26.90
C ILE A 67 5.24 -5.11 26.63
N SER A 68 4.69 -4.54 27.70
CA SER A 68 3.57 -3.60 27.58
C SER A 68 3.63 -2.49 28.63
N GLY A 69 2.89 -1.39 28.41
CA GLY A 69 2.79 -0.35 29.41
C GLY A 69 1.81 0.74 28.98
N ILE A 70 0.89 1.11 29.86
CA ILE A 70 0.01 2.26 29.66
C ILE A 70 0.74 3.50 30.19
N ASP A 71 0.79 4.57 29.38
CA ASP A 71 1.52 5.83 29.69
C ASP A 71 3.02 5.61 29.94
N ALA A 72 3.60 4.53 29.42
CA ALA A 72 5.02 4.26 29.47
C ALA A 72 5.71 4.76 28.19
N THR A 73 6.69 5.64 28.37
CA THR A 73 7.45 6.24 27.26
C THR A 73 8.89 5.74 27.26
N ILE A 74 9.31 5.14 26.16
CA ILE A 74 10.72 4.87 25.88
C ILE A 74 11.29 6.07 25.11
N ASP A 75 12.28 6.72 25.69
CA ASP A 75 13.03 7.83 25.11
C ASP A 75 14.46 7.36 24.79
N ALA A 76 14.77 7.16 23.53
CA ALA A 76 16.05 6.65 23.07
C ALA A 76 17.16 7.73 23.03
N GLN A 77 16.89 8.93 23.52
CA GLN A 77 17.87 10.02 23.71
C GLN A 77 18.65 10.43 22.44
N GLY A 78 18.01 10.30 21.27
CA GLY A 78 18.58 10.69 19.98
C GLY A 78 19.64 9.72 19.43
N THR A 79 19.67 8.48 19.89
CA THR A 79 20.65 7.49 19.44
C THR A 79 20.03 6.14 19.09
N GLY A 80 20.62 5.43 18.14
CA GLY A 80 20.32 4.03 17.80
C GLY A 80 18.83 3.72 17.57
N HIS A 81 18.44 2.50 17.92
CA HIS A 81 17.02 2.11 17.89
C HIS A 81 16.37 2.35 19.27
N GLY A 82 15.07 2.65 19.28
CA GLY A 82 14.32 2.66 20.55
C GLY A 82 14.26 1.27 21.16
N ILE A 83 13.80 0.29 20.37
CA ILE A 83 13.81 -1.14 20.73
C ILE A 83 14.42 -1.94 19.57
N LEU A 84 15.41 -2.77 19.87
CA LEU A 84 15.96 -3.80 18.99
C LEU A 84 15.44 -5.17 19.41
N ILE A 85 14.85 -5.91 18.47
CA ILE A 85 14.32 -7.26 18.70
C ILE A 85 15.25 -8.28 18.04
N ASN A 86 15.89 -9.14 18.83
CA ASN A 86 16.74 -10.25 18.38
C ASN A 86 16.13 -11.61 18.71
N ALA A 87 14.84 -11.68 19.02
CA ALA A 87 14.16 -12.90 19.45
C ALA A 87 12.89 -13.16 18.64
N LYS A 88 12.44 -14.40 18.65
CA LYS A 88 11.15 -14.81 18.08
C LYS A 88 10.02 -14.59 19.10
N ASP A 89 8.78 -14.55 18.59
CA ASP A 89 7.55 -14.52 19.40
C ASP A 89 7.55 -13.39 20.45
N VAL A 90 8.05 -12.22 20.05
CA VAL A 90 8.03 -11.01 20.88
C VAL A 90 6.73 -10.23 20.64
N THR A 91 6.10 -9.81 21.73
CA THR A 91 4.96 -8.88 21.66
C THR A 91 5.31 -7.55 22.30
N ILE A 92 5.13 -6.44 21.56
CA ILE A 92 5.22 -5.07 22.05
C ILE A 92 3.83 -4.47 21.99
N ASP A 93 3.30 -4.01 23.12
CA ASP A 93 1.93 -3.53 23.20
C ASP A 93 1.81 -2.21 24.00
N SER A 94 1.10 -1.25 23.46
CA SER A 94 0.69 0.00 24.15
C SER A 94 1.86 0.81 24.71
N LEU A 95 2.97 0.92 23.98
CA LEU A 95 4.13 1.73 24.35
C LEU A 95 4.19 3.02 23.54
N ARG A 96 4.69 4.08 24.15
CA ARG A 96 5.13 5.28 23.46
C ARG A 96 6.65 5.22 23.26
N ILE A 97 7.14 5.42 22.02
CA ILE A 97 8.57 5.35 21.68
C ILE A 97 8.94 6.65 20.94
N VAL A 98 9.95 7.34 21.42
CA VAL A 98 10.35 8.66 20.90
C VAL A 98 11.87 8.83 20.89
N ASN A 99 12.35 9.83 20.16
CA ASN A 99 13.74 10.27 20.16
C ASN A 99 14.77 9.18 19.88
N TRP A 100 14.51 8.29 18.93
CA TRP A 100 15.56 7.38 18.45
C TRP A 100 16.50 8.12 17.48
N GLY A 101 17.61 7.48 17.09
CA GLY A 101 18.64 8.09 16.27
C GLY A 101 18.14 8.56 14.89
N ASP A 102 18.85 9.54 14.33
CA ASP A 102 18.50 10.21 13.08
C ASP A 102 19.32 9.74 11.86
N ASP A 103 20.13 8.69 12.00
CA ASP A 103 20.95 8.15 10.90
C ASP A 103 20.16 7.12 10.07
N LEU A 104 19.88 7.48 8.81
CA LEU A 104 19.23 6.60 7.84
C LEU A 104 20.15 5.47 7.35
N THR A 105 21.48 5.67 7.39
CA THR A 105 22.47 4.68 6.95
C THR A 105 22.58 3.55 7.97
N ASP A 106 22.57 3.91 9.24
CA ASP A 106 22.56 2.98 10.36
C ASP A 106 21.14 2.39 10.62
N GLN A 107 20.18 2.78 9.74
CA GLN A 107 18.80 2.25 9.78
C GLN A 107 18.08 2.51 11.11
N ASN A 108 18.43 3.61 11.80
CA ASN A 108 17.83 3.91 13.10
C ASN A 108 16.30 3.89 13.03
N ALA A 109 15.67 3.22 13.98
CA ALA A 109 14.23 3.01 14.00
C ALA A 109 13.67 3.06 15.42
N GLY A 110 12.39 3.45 15.53
CA GLY A 110 11.69 3.32 16.82
C GLY A 110 11.67 1.88 17.30
N ILE A 111 11.28 0.95 16.42
CA ILE A 111 11.38 -0.50 16.63
C ILE A 111 12.06 -1.13 15.41
N TYR A 112 13.12 -1.89 15.66
CA TYR A 112 13.84 -2.65 14.64
C TYR A 112 13.85 -4.14 14.99
N SER A 113 13.65 -5.01 14.00
CA SER A 113 13.88 -6.44 14.16
C SER A 113 14.87 -6.95 13.12
N ASP A 114 15.76 -7.84 13.52
CA ASP A 114 16.67 -8.52 12.61
C ASP A 114 16.01 -9.71 11.88
N GLU A 115 16.73 -10.32 10.95
CA GLU A 115 16.25 -11.41 10.08
C GLU A 115 15.92 -12.73 10.83
N ASN A 116 16.24 -12.86 12.09
CA ASN A 116 15.94 -14.03 12.91
C ASN A 116 14.60 -13.93 13.66
N SER A 117 13.97 -12.78 13.60
CA SER A 117 12.79 -12.45 14.38
C SER A 117 11.49 -12.86 13.66
N ASN A 118 10.89 -13.95 14.10
CA ASN A 118 9.59 -14.45 13.58
C ASN A 118 8.51 -14.36 14.66
N GLY A 119 7.24 -14.26 14.26
CA GLY A 119 6.11 -14.23 15.17
C GLY A 119 6.01 -12.96 16.02
N ILE A 120 6.64 -11.86 15.57
CA ILE A 120 6.61 -10.58 16.27
C ILE A 120 5.21 -9.96 16.16
N VAL A 121 4.73 -9.41 17.26
CA VAL A 121 3.49 -8.63 17.31
C VAL A 121 3.79 -7.24 17.87
N ILE A 122 3.64 -6.21 17.06
CA ILE A 122 3.75 -4.80 17.47
C ILE A 122 2.38 -4.18 17.35
N LYS A 123 1.78 -3.76 18.47
CA LYS A 123 0.41 -3.26 18.44
C LYS A 123 0.16 -2.11 19.41
N ASN A 124 -0.81 -1.26 19.03
CA ASN A 124 -1.30 -0.15 19.86
C ASN A 124 -0.20 0.81 20.32
N CYS A 125 0.92 0.86 19.63
CA CYS A 125 2.06 1.70 20.00
C CYS A 125 1.94 3.09 19.32
N TYR A 126 2.53 4.08 19.98
CA TYR A 126 2.72 5.42 19.44
C TYR A 126 4.21 5.66 19.22
N LEU A 127 4.61 5.94 17.98
CA LEU A 127 6.00 6.16 17.59
C LEU A 127 6.13 7.56 16.96
N GLN A 128 7.11 8.34 17.39
CA GLN A 128 7.38 9.65 16.80
C GLN A 128 8.88 9.92 16.71
N GLY A 129 9.39 10.12 15.48
CA GLY A 129 10.81 10.38 15.24
C GLY A 129 11.12 10.69 13.78
N ASP A 130 12.37 10.92 13.47
CA ASP A 130 12.84 11.47 12.19
C ASP A 130 13.11 10.39 11.13
N THR A 131 13.57 9.23 11.57
CA THR A 131 13.94 8.10 10.72
C THR A 131 12.85 7.04 10.68
N PHE A 132 13.17 5.75 10.61
CA PHE A 132 12.16 4.70 10.44
C PHE A 132 11.31 4.52 11.71
N GLY A 133 10.00 4.41 11.56
CA GLY A 133 9.13 4.14 12.70
C GLY A 133 9.29 2.69 13.16
N ILE A 134 8.85 1.74 12.32
CA ILE A 134 9.00 0.30 12.54
C ILE A 134 9.69 -0.30 11.32
N TRP A 135 10.77 -1.03 11.53
CA TRP A 135 11.45 -1.78 10.47
C TRP A 135 11.59 -3.24 10.87
N LEU A 136 10.92 -4.11 10.10
CA LEU A 136 11.05 -5.56 10.21
C LEU A 136 11.90 -6.08 9.05
N GLU A 137 13.04 -6.71 9.36
CA GLU A 137 13.96 -7.28 8.38
C GLU A 137 13.95 -8.80 8.47
N GLY A 138 13.49 -9.47 7.40
CA GLY A 138 13.39 -10.93 7.36
C GLY A 138 12.30 -11.51 8.27
N GLY A 139 12.10 -12.83 8.17
CA GLY A 139 11.17 -13.54 9.02
C GLY A 139 9.74 -13.69 8.46
N GLU A 140 8.91 -14.34 9.27
CA GLU A 140 7.53 -14.66 8.87
C GLU A 140 6.54 -14.65 10.04
N HIS A 141 5.24 -14.60 9.70
CA HIS A 141 4.13 -14.62 10.65
C HIS A 141 4.11 -13.43 11.63
N ASN A 142 4.63 -12.28 11.20
CA ASN A 142 4.66 -11.08 12.03
C ASN A 142 3.36 -10.27 11.88
N LYS A 143 3.06 -9.44 12.88
CA LYS A 143 1.86 -8.58 12.89
C LYS A 143 2.21 -7.17 13.38
N VAL A 144 1.80 -6.16 12.61
CA VAL A 144 1.92 -4.74 12.97
C VAL A 144 0.53 -4.14 12.95
N LEU A 145 -0.06 -3.92 14.14
CA LEU A 145 -1.50 -3.68 14.27
C LEU A 145 -1.81 -2.41 15.05
N ASN A 146 -2.65 -1.54 14.49
CA ASN A 146 -3.22 -0.37 15.20
C ASN A 146 -2.17 0.57 15.82
N ASN A 147 -1.02 0.74 15.19
CA ASN A 147 0.00 1.66 15.67
C ASN A 147 -0.20 3.05 15.05
N ILE A 148 0.23 4.08 15.76
CA ILE A 148 0.34 5.45 15.27
C ILE A 148 1.82 5.74 15.06
N VAL A 149 2.19 6.12 13.82
CA VAL A 149 3.59 6.45 13.47
C VAL A 149 3.63 7.85 12.86
N ILE A 150 4.36 8.74 13.49
CA ILE A 150 4.47 10.14 13.07
C ILE A 150 5.93 10.46 12.78
N GLY A 151 6.22 10.89 11.55
CA GLY A 151 7.53 11.43 11.16
C GLY A 151 7.68 12.92 11.46
N ASN A 152 8.67 13.54 10.85
CA ASN A 152 8.97 14.97 11.01
C ASN A 152 8.85 15.71 9.67
N ASP A 153 7.79 16.48 9.47
CA ASP A 153 7.53 17.24 8.24
C ASP A 153 8.35 18.54 8.13
N SER A 154 9.10 18.91 9.15
CA SER A 154 10.11 20.00 9.05
C SER A 154 11.34 19.59 8.23
N LEU A 155 11.63 18.29 8.13
CA LEU A 155 12.70 17.74 7.31
C LEU A 155 12.26 17.58 5.85
N ARG A 156 13.22 17.64 4.92
CA ARG A 156 12.95 17.27 3.52
C ARG A 156 12.54 15.81 3.44
N SER A 157 11.60 15.48 2.53
CA SER A 157 11.12 14.10 2.36
C SER A 157 12.24 13.08 2.16
N ALA A 158 13.39 13.48 1.56
CA ALA A 158 14.53 12.58 1.36
C ALA A 158 15.30 12.26 2.65
N ASP A 159 15.19 13.12 3.64
CA ASP A 159 15.93 13.03 4.91
C ASP A 159 15.10 12.32 6.00
N ARG A 160 13.89 11.86 5.66
CA ARG A 160 12.99 11.11 6.57
C ARG A 160 13.09 9.61 6.30
N GLY A 161 12.83 8.80 7.34
CA GLY A 161 12.62 7.36 7.19
C GLY A 161 11.18 7.03 6.76
N ASN A 162 10.94 5.76 6.46
CA ASN A 162 9.60 5.23 6.20
C ASN A 162 8.85 4.98 7.52
N GLY A 163 7.52 5.06 7.48
CA GLY A 163 6.71 4.82 8.67
C GLY A 163 6.81 3.39 9.15
N ILE A 164 6.35 2.44 8.32
CA ILE A 164 6.54 1.01 8.55
C ILE A 164 7.22 0.42 7.32
N GLN A 165 8.36 -0.21 7.52
CA GLN A 165 9.11 -0.91 6.49
C GLN A 165 9.14 -2.41 6.79
N ILE A 166 8.79 -3.21 5.77
CA ILE A 166 8.94 -4.66 5.81
C ILE A 166 9.82 -5.11 4.64
N SER A 167 10.92 -5.76 4.97
CA SER A 167 11.93 -6.23 4.01
C SER A 167 12.12 -7.73 4.17
N ASN A 168 12.17 -8.47 3.07
CA ASN A 168 12.36 -9.92 3.05
C ASN A 168 11.35 -10.72 3.89
N MET A 169 10.13 -10.20 4.07
CA MET A 169 9.10 -10.74 4.96
C MET A 169 8.15 -11.71 4.25
N LYS A 170 7.62 -12.68 5.01
CA LYS A 170 6.57 -13.59 4.54
C LYS A 170 5.40 -13.67 5.52
N ASN A 171 4.19 -13.86 4.98
CA ASN A 171 2.98 -14.11 5.78
C ASN A 171 2.77 -13.08 6.90
N THR A 172 3.16 -11.82 6.67
CA THR A 172 3.09 -10.73 7.64
C THR A 172 1.80 -9.93 7.43
N GLU A 173 1.17 -9.54 8.50
CA GLU A 173 -0.01 -8.69 8.52
C GLU A 173 0.32 -7.29 9.04
N VAL A 174 0.03 -6.26 8.24
CA VAL A 174 0.12 -4.84 8.61
C VAL A 174 -1.28 -4.25 8.52
N ARG A 175 -1.92 -3.99 9.67
CA ARG A 175 -3.34 -3.60 9.69
C ARG A 175 -3.66 -2.49 10.67
N GLY A 176 -4.56 -1.58 10.25
CA GLY A 176 -5.16 -0.57 11.13
C GLY A 176 -4.19 0.50 11.61
N ASN A 177 -3.01 0.64 11.00
CA ASN A 177 -2.03 1.63 11.41
C ASN A 177 -2.36 3.01 10.81
N ASP A 178 -2.06 4.07 11.58
CA ASP A 178 -2.14 5.47 11.16
C ASP A 178 -0.73 6.04 11.02
N ILE A 179 -0.35 6.42 9.80
CA ILE A 179 1.03 6.80 9.49
C ILE A 179 1.05 8.15 8.77
N SER A 180 1.82 9.08 9.30
CA SER A 180 1.91 10.41 8.72
C SER A 180 3.30 11.03 8.82
N LYS A 181 3.56 12.04 7.95
CA LYS A 181 4.75 12.90 7.98
C LYS A 181 6.08 12.19 7.81
N THR A 182 6.06 10.90 7.48
CA THR A 182 7.23 10.09 7.12
C THR A 182 7.60 10.29 5.65
N ARG A 183 8.67 9.64 5.16
CA ARG A 183 9.00 9.64 3.74
C ARG A 183 7.93 8.90 2.95
N ASP A 184 7.79 7.60 3.18
CA ASP A 184 6.72 6.75 2.67
C ASP A 184 5.97 6.15 3.86
N GLY A 185 4.66 5.93 3.72
CA GLY A 185 3.85 5.37 4.81
C GLY A 185 4.23 3.92 5.09
N LEU A 186 3.85 3.03 4.17
CA LEU A 186 4.24 1.62 4.20
C LEU A 186 5.21 1.35 3.05
N TYR A 187 6.38 0.81 3.35
CA TYR A 187 7.36 0.38 2.36
C TYR A 187 7.57 -1.13 2.41
N VAL A 188 7.32 -1.81 1.29
CA VAL A 188 7.39 -3.26 1.17
C VAL A 188 8.39 -3.63 0.10
N ILE A 189 9.45 -4.34 0.46
CA ILE A 189 10.48 -4.77 -0.46
C ILE A 189 10.80 -6.25 -0.30
N SER A 190 11.03 -6.96 -1.41
CA SER A 190 11.47 -8.37 -1.46
C SER A 190 10.60 -9.31 -0.61
N SER A 191 9.30 -9.04 -0.51
CA SER A 191 8.39 -9.65 0.46
C SER A 191 7.24 -10.40 -0.23
N THR A 192 6.76 -11.50 0.37
CA THR A 192 5.76 -12.36 -0.26
C THR A 192 4.63 -12.77 0.69
N ASN A 193 3.42 -12.98 0.15
CA ASN A 193 2.24 -13.46 0.87
C ASN A 193 1.83 -12.59 2.07
N ASN A 194 2.14 -11.29 2.03
CA ASN A 194 1.78 -10.36 3.09
C ASN A 194 0.43 -9.71 2.84
N THR A 195 -0.21 -9.25 3.90
CA THR A 195 -1.48 -8.52 3.85
C THR A 195 -1.32 -7.14 4.48
N LEU A 196 -1.53 -6.09 3.68
CA LEU A 196 -1.64 -4.71 4.14
C LEU A 196 -3.09 -4.29 4.07
N ALA A 197 -3.72 -4.06 5.21
CA ALA A 197 -5.15 -3.80 5.21
C ALA A 197 -5.59 -2.72 6.19
N GLN A 198 -6.56 -1.89 5.80
CA GLN A 198 -7.20 -0.92 6.68
C GLN A 198 -6.21 0.07 7.34
N ASN A 199 -5.08 0.35 6.69
CA ASN A 199 -4.15 1.37 7.15
C ASN A 199 -4.54 2.73 6.59
N THR A 200 -4.33 3.78 7.37
CA THR A 200 -4.44 5.18 6.96
C THR A 200 -3.04 5.76 6.83
N VAL A 201 -2.74 6.36 5.67
CA VAL A 201 -1.41 6.93 5.38
C VAL A 201 -1.58 8.31 4.76
N HIS A 202 -0.92 9.35 5.32
CA HIS A 202 -1.21 10.70 4.88
C HIS A 202 -0.06 11.71 5.13
N ASP A 203 -0.11 12.83 4.41
CA ASP A 203 0.87 13.92 4.52
C ASP A 203 2.31 13.45 4.32
N LEU A 204 2.55 12.65 3.25
CA LEU A 204 3.84 12.01 2.95
C LEU A 204 4.05 11.84 1.43
N ARG A 205 5.18 11.28 1.04
CA ARG A 205 5.52 11.11 -0.38
C ARG A 205 4.68 10.01 -1.04
N TYR A 206 4.86 8.77 -0.65
CA TYR A 206 4.10 7.62 -1.17
C TYR A 206 3.34 6.96 -0.03
N GLY A 207 2.03 6.82 -0.18
CA GLY A 207 1.19 6.16 0.82
C GLY A 207 1.64 4.73 1.05
N ILE A 208 1.52 3.89 0.05
CA ILE A 208 2.03 2.52 0.06
C ILE A 208 2.99 2.34 -1.11
N HIS A 209 4.23 1.95 -0.82
CA HIS A 209 5.31 1.76 -1.77
C HIS A 209 5.73 0.29 -1.81
N TYR A 210 5.60 -0.34 -2.98
CA TYR A 210 5.97 -1.74 -3.23
C TYR A 210 7.14 -1.84 -4.17
N MET A 211 8.09 -2.72 -3.83
CA MET A 211 9.20 -3.09 -4.72
C MET A 211 9.53 -4.58 -4.61
N TYR A 212 9.71 -5.25 -5.75
CA TYR A 212 10.19 -6.64 -5.85
C TYR A 212 9.42 -7.64 -4.96
N SER A 213 8.11 -7.45 -4.82
CA SER A 213 7.28 -8.19 -3.87
C SER A 213 6.12 -8.89 -4.56
N TYR A 214 5.79 -10.12 -4.14
CA TYR A 214 4.92 -11.01 -4.91
C TYR A 214 3.82 -11.64 -4.04
N HIS A 215 2.66 -11.92 -4.65
CA HIS A 215 1.53 -12.59 -4.00
C HIS A 215 1.00 -11.89 -2.74
N ASN A 216 1.07 -10.57 -2.71
CA ASN A 216 0.62 -9.77 -1.58
C ASN A 216 -0.80 -9.25 -1.80
N LYS A 217 -1.47 -8.92 -0.70
CA LYS A 217 -2.80 -8.32 -0.68
C LYS A 217 -2.75 -6.91 -0.10
N ILE A 218 -3.32 -5.95 -0.82
CA ILE A 218 -3.43 -4.55 -0.43
C ILE A 218 -4.92 -4.22 -0.40
N LEU A 219 -5.52 -4.20 0.79
CA LEU A 219 -6.97 -4.23 0.95
C LEU A 219 -7.49 -3.08 1.82
N ASN A 220 -8.44 -2.30 1.31
CA ASN A 220 -9.18 -1.30 2.07
C ASN A 220 -8.30 -0.29 2.82
N ASN A 221 -7.16 0.09 2.26
CA ASN A 221 -6.30 1.13 2.83
C ASN A 221 -6.78 2.50 2.35
N TYR A 222 -6.48 3.54 3.12
CA TYR A 222 -6.79 4.92 2.80
C TYR A 222 -5.52 5.76 2.74
N ALA A 223 -5.27 6.41 1.61
CA ALA A 223 -4.14 7.31 1.39
C ALA A 223 -4.65 8.70 1.03
N TYR A 224 -4.19 9.76 1.70
CA TYR A 224 -4.58 11.12 1.33
C TYR A 224 -3.45 12.14 1.54
N ASN A 225 -3.54 13.27 0.84
CA ASN A 225 -2.52 14.32 0.85
C ASN A 225 -1.12 13.75 0.57
N THR A 226 -1.00 12.95 -0.47
CA THR A 226 0.26 12.31 -0.84
C THR A 226 0.76 12.82 -2.19
N ARG A 227 2.00 12.55 -2.50
CA ARG A 227 2.48 12.72 -3.86
C ARG A 227 1.98 11.59 -4.78
N ALA A 228 1.98 10.35 -4.28
CA ALA A 228 1.29 9.23 -4.88
C ALA A 228 0.61 8.40 -3.79
N GLY A 229 -0.68 8.08 -3.97
CA GLY A 229 -1.40 7.23 -3.01
C GLY A 229 -0.77 5.85 -2.92
N TYR A 230 -0.57 5.23 -4.06
CA TYR A 230 -0.03 3.87 -4.19
C TYR A 230 1.05 3.83 -5.28
N ALA A 231 2.28 3.50 -4.92
CA ALA A 231 3.41 3.32 -5.83
C ALA A 231 3.79 1.84 -5.89
N MET A 232 3.26 1.13 -6.90
CA MET A 232 3.49 -0.29 -7.13
C MET A 232 4.60 -0.44 -8.17
N MET A 233 5.74 -1.03 -7.79
CA MET A 233 6.89 -1.14 -8.65
C MET A 233 7.48 -2.55 -8.67
N ASN A 234 7.91 -3.01 -9.86
CA ASN A 234 8.65 -4.28 -10.06
C ASN A 234 8.08 -5.48 -9.30
N SER A 235 6.76 -5.65 -9.31
CA SER A 235 6.07 -6.66 -8.51
C SER A 235 5.03 -7.41 -9.34
N ARG A 236 4.54 -8.53 -8.83
CA ARG A 236 3.56 -9.36 -9.58
C ARG A 236 2.62 -10.13 -8.65
N HIS A 237 1.51 -10.58 -9.24
CA HIS A 237 0.48 -11.35 -8.52
C HIS A 237 -0.04 -10.62 -7.27
N LEU A 238 -0.28 -9.31 -7.41
CA LEU A 238 -0.84 -8.49 -6.35
C LEU A 238 -2.38 -8.48 -6.44
N GLU A 239 -3.05 -8.58 -5.30
CA GLU A 239 -4.47 -8.30 -5.13
C GLU A 239 -4.62 -6.91 -4.50
N ILE A 240 -5.09 -5.92 -5.28
CA ILE A 240 -5.21 -4.53 -4.85
C ILE A 240 -6.69 -4.17 -4.92
N ARG A 241 -7.38 -4.22 -3.79
CA ARG A 241 -8.83 -4.07 -3.76
C ARG A 241 -9.33 -3.18 -2.65
N GLY A 242 -10.35 -2.38 -2.99
CA GLY A 242 -11.09 -1.59 -2.01
C GLY A 242 -10.30 -0.41 -1.43
N ASN A 243 -9.14 -0.07 -2.01
CA ASN A 243 -8.33 1.02 -1.51
C ASN A 243 -8.85 2.36 -1.99
N VAL A 244 -8.67 3.38 -1.17
CA VAL A 244 -9.06 4.75 -1.48
C VAL A 244 -7.84 5.65 -1.50
N THR A 245 -7.74 6.54 -2.49
CA THR A 245 -6.77 7.63 -2.46
C THR A 245 -7.42 8.94 -2.83
N GLU A 246 -7.09 10.00 -2.08
CA GLU A 246 -7.62 11.33 -2.27
C GLU A 246 -6.51 12.40 -2.16
N ASN A 247 -6.66 13.48 -2.94
CA ASN A 247 -5.77 14.63 -2.90
C ASN A 247 -4.28 14.24 -3.14
N SER A 248 -4.04 13.42 -4.15
CA SER A 248 -2.68 13.08 -4.58
C SER A 248 -2.17 14.09 -5.62
N LEU A 249 -0.87 14.42 -5.58
CA LEU A 249 -0.30 15.41 -6.50
C LEU A 249 0.02 14.84 -7.88
N ASP A 250 0.77 13.72 -7.94
CA ASP A 250 1.27 13.16 -9.19
C ASP A 250 0.47 11.94 -9.63
N TYR A 251 0.14 11.03 -8.69
CA TYR A 251 -0.49 9.75 -9.02
C TYR A 251 -1.47 9.29 -7.93
N GLY A 252 -2.64 8.82 -8.36
CA GLY A 252 -3.47 7.98 -7.50
C GLY A 252 -2.80 6.62 -7.32
N PHE A 253 -2.64 5.89 -8.44
CA PHE A 253 -1.85 4.67 -8.52
C PHE A 253 -0.75 4.81 -9.58
N LEU A 254 0.50 4.67 -9.18
CA LEU A 254 1.66 4.47 -10.04
C LEU A 254 1.91 2.96 -10.18
N ILE A 255 1.67 2.43 -11.38
CA ILE A 255 1.78 1.01 -11.72
C ILE A 255 2.96 0.85 -12.69
N ASN A 256 4.13 0.51 -12.14
CA ASN A 256 5.38 0.50 -12.86
C ASN A 256 6.04 -0.88 -12.83
N PHE A 257 6.17 -1.54 -13.98
CA PHE A 257 6.63 -2.93 -14.10
C PHE A 257 5.84 -3.93 -13.24
N ILE A 258 4.50 -3.78 -13.24
CA ILE A 258 3.57 -4.69 -12.56
C ILE A 258 2.97 -5.64 -13.57
N ILE A 259 2.94 -6.94 -13.24
CA ILE A 259 2.37 -7.97 -14.12
C ILE A 259 1.47 -8.93 -13.32
N TYR A 260 0.47 -9.50 -14.01
CA TYR A 260 -0.44 -10.52 -13.48
C TYR A 260 -1.14 -10.12 -12.17
N SER A 261 -1.50 -8.84 -12.04
CA SER A 261 -2.10 -8.28 -10.83
C SER A 261 -3.52 -7.78 -11.08
N THR A 262 -4.32 -7.71 -10.03
CA THR A 262 -5.70 -7.24 -10.09
C THR A 262 -5.88 -5.96 -9.28
N PHE A 263 -6.44 -4.93 -9.92
CA PHE A 263 -6.85 -3.66 -9.33
C PHE A 263 -8.37 -3.59 -9.41
N GLU A 264 -9.04 -3.74 -8.29
CA GLU A 264 -10.49 -3.89 -8.26
C GLU A 264 -11.16 -3.05 -7.17
N ASP A 265 -12.30 -2.46 -7.48
CA ASP A 265 -13.12 -1.70 -6.53
C ASP A 265 -12.34 -0.58 -5.78
N ASN A 266 -11.27 -0.04 -6.36
CA ASN A 266 -10.51 1.05 -5.76
C ASN A 266 -11.14 2.41 -6.13
N VAL A 267 -10.97 3.41 -5.26
CA VAL A 267 -11.46 4.77 -5.44
C VAL A 267 -10.29 5.75 -5.49
N ILE A 268 -10.27 6.58 -6.53
CA ILE A 268 -9.23 7.57 -6.78
C ILE A 268 -9.91 8.91 -7.01
N LYS A 269 -9.63 9.90 -6.14
CA LYS A 269 -10.22 11.23 -6.22
C LYS A 269 -9.19 12.34 -6.12
N ASN A 270 -9.43 13.43 -6.85
CA ASN A 270 -8.66 14.66 -6.75
C ASN A 270 -7.15 14.44 -6.96
N VAL A 271 -6.77 13.94 -8.15
CA VAL A 271 -5.35 13.79 -8.50
C VAL A 271 -4.93 14.97 -9.38
N TRP A 272 -4.36 15.99 -8.74
CA TRP A 272 -4.12 17.27 -9.37
C TRP A 272 -2.82 17.92 -8.89
N THR A 273 -1.99 18.36 -9.86
CA THR A 273 -0.80 19.12 -9.53
C THR A 273 -1.14 20.60 -9.41
N PRO A 274 -0.97 21.26 -8.26
CA PRO A 274 -1.21 22.69 -8.09
C PRO A 274 -0.41 23.54 -9.07
N ALA A 275 -0.97 24.66 -9.50
CA ALA A 275 -0.40 25.51 -10.54
C ALA A 275 1.03 26.02 -10.22
N ASP A 276 1.30 26.29 -8.95
CA ASP A 276 2.62 26.71 -8.42
C ASP A 276 3.68 25.59 -8.44
N LYS A 277 3.24 24.34 -8.51
CA LYS A 277 4.10 23.14 -8.58
C LYS A 277 4.10 22.48 -9.95
N LYS A 278 3.35 23.06 -10.91
CA LYS A 278 3.14 22.43 -12.21
C LYS A 278 4.39 22.56 -13.09
N VAL A 279 4.91 21.43 -13.52
CA VAL A 279 5.97 21.34 -14.52
C VAL A 279 5.35 20.83 -15.81
N LEU A 280 5.73 21.40 -16.95
CA LEU A 280 5.20 21.02 -18.26
C LEU A 280 5.37 19.50 -18.49
N GLY A 281 4.26 18.82 -18.83
CA GLY A 281 4.22 17.37 -19.03
C GLY A 281 4.10 16.53 -17.76
N ARG A 282 4.07 17.15 -16.58
CA ARG A 282 3.86 16.50 -15.30
C ARG A 282 2.44 16.75 -14.82
N ASP A 283 1.50 15.99 -15.38
CA ASP A 283 0.09 16.06 -15.04
C ASP A 283 -0.24 15.05 -13.94
N GLY A 284 -1.22 15.37 -13.07
CA GLY A 284 -1.77 14.44 -12.08
C GLY A 284 -2.55 13.31 -12.75
N LYS A 285 -2.22 12.05 -12.46
CA LYS A 285 -2.79 10.87 -13.11
C LYS A 285 -3.51 10.00 -12.08
N GLY A 286 -4.78 9.74 -12.32
CA GLY A 286 -5.53 8.77 -11.50
C GLY A 286 -4.84 7.41 -11.53
N LEU A 287 -4.75 6.80 -12.70
CA LEU A 287 -4.00 5.56 -12.94
C LEU A 287 -2.85 5.84 -13.93
N PHE A 288 -1.62 5.56 -13.55
CA PHE A 288 -0.47 5.60 -14.45
C PHE A 288 0.13 4.21 -14.62
N ILE A 289 0.01 3.64 -15.82
CA ILE A 289 0.43 2.27 -16.15
C ILE A 289 1.64 2.34 -17.08
N TYR A 290 2.80 1.98 -16.56
CA TYR A 290 4.07 2.06 -17.27
C TYR A 290 4.74 0.68 -17.32
N ASN A 291 5.05 0.19 -18.52
CA ASN A 291 5.69 -1.11 -18.76
C ASN A 291 5.09 -2.26 -17.92
N SER A 292 3.77 -2.27 -17.84
CA SER A 292 3.04 -3.19 -16.96
C SER A 292 2.01 -3.97 -17.79
N GLY A 293 2.01 -5.30 -17.66
CA GLY A 293 1.21 -6.14 -18.54
C GLY A 293 0.39 -7.21 -17.84
N TYR A 294 -0.59 -7.76 -18.57
CA TYR A 294 -1.44 -8.86 -18.11
C TYR A 294 -2.17 -8.59 -16.78
N ASN A 295 -2.44 -7.31 -16.52
CA ASN A 295 -3.17 -6.87 -15.34
C ASN A 295 -4.66 -6.75 -15.63
N THR A 296 -5.48 -6.95 -14.61
CA THR A 296 -6.91 -6.70 -14.64
C THR A 296 -7.23 -5.45 -13.83
N ILE A 297 -7.86 -4.45 -14.46
CA ILE A 297 -8.28 -3.19 -13.86
C ILE A 297 -9.78 -3.09 -14.03
N ARG A 298 -10.53 -3.36 -12.97
CA ARG A 298 -11.98 -3.42 -13.05
C ARG A 298 -12.71 -2.78 -11.89
N ASN A 299 -13.88 -2.23 -12.16
CA ASN A 299 -14.79 -1.65 -11.18
C ASN A 299 -14.15 -0.54 -10.31
N ASN A 300 -13.08 0.11 -10.78
CA ASN A 300 -12.47 1.21 -10.06
C ASN A 300 -13.22 2.51 -10.38
N HIS A 301 -13.19 3.44 -9.44
CA HIS A 301 -13.77 4.77 -9.58
C HIS A 301 -12.66 5.82 -9.62
N ILE A 302 -12.58 6.58 -10.71
CA ILE A 302 -11.56 7.60 -10.95
C ILE A 302 -12.25 8.92 -11.23
N GLU A 303 -12.08 9.89 -10.35
CA GLU A 303 -12.82 11.15 -10.37
C GLU A 303 -11.88 12.34 -10.13
N HIS A 304 -12.08 13.42 -10.92
CA HIS A 304 -11.36 14.69 -10.80
C HIS A 304 -9.83 14.55 -10.85
N ALA A 305 -9.30 13.87 -11.86
CA ALA A 305 -7.87 13.85 -12.16
C ALA A 305 -7.54 14.72 -13.39
N GLU A 306 -6.30 15.21 -13.51
CA GLU A 306 -5.87 15.84 -14.76
C GLU A 306 -5.86 14.83 -15.91
N ILE A 307 -5.45 13.58 -15.63
CA ILE A 307 -5.59 12.44 -16.53
C ILE A 307 -6.21 11.29 -15.75
N GLY A 308 -7.37 10.79 -16.18
CA GLY A 308 -8.03 9.65 -15.53
C GLY A 308 -7.16 8.41 -15.56
N ILE A 309 -6.78 7.97 -16.77
CA ILE A 309 -5.86 6.85 -16.96
C ILE A 309 -4.81 7.15 -18.04
N HIS A 310 -3.54 6.91 -17.74
CA HIS A 310 -2.44 7.01 -18.67
C HIS A 310 -1.80 5.63 -18.88
N LEU A 311 -1.98 5.06 -20.08
CA LEU A 311 -1.39 3.78 -20.48
C LEU A 311 -0.23 4.04 -21.44
N THR A 312 0.95 3.53 -21.13
CA THR A 312 2.13 3.66 -22.00
C THR A 312 2.26 2.51 -22.98
N ALA A 313 3.05 2.71 -24.03
CA ALA A 313 3.24 1.77 -25.12
C ALA A 313 3.83 0.42 -24.70
N GLY A 314 4.60 0.36 -23.61
CA GLY A 314 5.19 -0.89 -23.09
C GLY A 314 4.22 -1.76 -22.27
N SER A 315 2.94 -1.37 -22.18
CA SER A 315 1.95 -2.10 -21.37
C SER A 315 1.03 -2.93 -22.28
N GLU A 316 1.11 -4.24 -22.18
CA GLU A 316 0.38 -5.19 -23.04
C GLU A 316 -0.54 -6.11 -22.22
N GLY A 317 -1.63 -6.59 -22.84
CA GLY A 317 -2.56 -7.56 -22.24
C GLY A 317 -3.29 -7.03 -21.00
N VAL A 318 -3.39 -5.70 -20.83
CA VAL A 318 -4.12 -5.08 -19.73
C VAL A 318 -5.62 -5.13 -20.06
N LYS A 319 -6.40 -5.72 -19.17
CA LYS A 319 -7.87 -5.78 -19.25
C LYS A 319 -8.47 -4.64 -18.44
N ILE A 320 -9.25 -3.77 -19.07
CA ILE A 320 -9.84 -2.59 -18.45
C ILE A 320 -11.33 -2.58 -18.73
N SER A 321 -12.17 -2.83 -17.70
CA SER A 321 -13.63 -2.88 -17.85
C SER A 321 -14.36 -2.60 -16.55
N GLY A 322 -15.60 -2.14 -16.65
CA GLY A 322 -16.43 -1.84 -15.48
C GLY A 322 -15.97 -0.64 -14.66
N ASN A 323 -14.94 0.09 -15.09
CA ASN A 323 -14.46 1.25 -14.35
C ASN A 323 -15.34 2.47 -14.60
N THR A 324 -15.32 3.41 -13.68
CA THR A 324 -16.05 4.66 -13.73
C THR A 324 -15.07 5.82 -13.80
N PHE A 325 -15.12 6.61 -14.86
CA PHE A 325 -14.28 7.80 -15.08
C PHE A 325 -15.17 9.04 -15.09
N ILE A 326 -15.05 9.90 -14.05
CA ILE A 326 -15.88 11.09 -13.86
C ILE A 326 -15.02 12.35 -13.83
N ASP A 327 -15.40 13.33 -14.66
CA ASP A 327 -14.90 14.70 -14.65
C ASP A 327 -13.36 14.81 -14.60
N ASN A 328 -12.68 13.87 -15.26
CA ASN A 328 -11.24 13.99 -15.48
C ASN A 328 -10.99 14.95 -16.66
N GLN A 329 -10.00 15.81 -16.58
CA GLN A 329 -9.69 16.77 -17.64
C GLN A 329 -9.36 16.06 -18.95
N ILE A 330 -8.61 14.94 -18.88
CA ILE A 330 -8.37 14.01 -19.98
C ILE A 330 -8.76 12.63 -19.44
N GLN A 331 -9.80 12.00 -20.03
CA GLN A 331 -10.23 10.68 -19.57
C GLN A 331 -9.14 9.62 -19.77
N VAL A 332 -8.55 9.59 -20.98
CA VAL A 332 -7.54 8.60 -21.35
C VAL A 332 -6.39 9.29 -22.06
N LYS A 333 -5.16 8.97 -21.63
CA LYS A 333 -3.95 9.24 -22.40
C LYS A 333 -3.29 7.92 -22.78
N TYR A 334 -3.29 7.62 -24.09
CA TYR A 334 -2.67 6.41 -24.64
C TYR A 334 -1.73 6.75 -25.78
N VAL A 335 -0.44 6.47 -25.57
CA VAL A 335 0.62 6.81 -26.51
C VAL A 335 1.17 5.54 -27.15
N SER A 336 0.45 4.98 -28.11
CA SER A 336 0.89 3.83 -28.88
C SER A 336 0.18 3.79 -30.24
N ASN A 337 0.67 2.97 -31.14
CA ASN A 337 0.09 2.71 -32.46
C ASN A 337 -0.69 1.39 -32.53
N LYS A 338 -1.00 0.77 -31.37
CA LYS A 338 -1.81 -0.45 -31.29
C LYS A 338 -3.25 -0.07 -30.90
N LEU A 339 -4.22 -0.73 -31.47
CA LEU A 339 -5.61 -0.64 -31.02
C LEU A 339 -5.74 -1.38 -29.68
N GLN A 340 -6.43 -0.75 -28.73
CA GLN A 340 -6.75 -1.33 -27.41
C GLN A 340 -8.27 -1.39 -27.25
N GLU A 341 -8.83 -2.59 -27.11
CA GLU A 341 -10.23 -2.77 -26.73
C GLU A 341 -10.36 -2.81 -25.20
N TRP A 342 -11.17 -1.89 -24.67
CA TRP A 342 -11.39 -1.74 -23.24
C TRP A 342 -12.79 -2.18 -22.79
N SER A 343 -13.33 -3.16 -23.45
CA SER A 343 -14.47 -3.93 -22.98
C SER A 343 -14.06 -5.39 -22.76
N GLN A 344 -14.79 -6.08 -21.93
CA GLN A 344 -14.58 -7.51 -21.67
C GLN A 344 -15.90 -8.25 -21.80
N GLU A 345 -15.83 -9.47 -22.28
CA GLU A 345 -16.95 -10.40 -22.28
C GLU A 345 -16.77 -11.44 -21.16
N ALA A 346 -17.80 -11.60 -20.37
CA ALA A 346 -17.89 -12.65 -19.38
C ALA A 346 -19.33 -13.20 -19.39
N ASP A 347 -19.47 -14.52 -19.48
CA ASP A 347 -20.76 -15.22 -19.50
C ASP A 347 -21.76 -14.68 -20.55
N GLY A 348 -21.25 -14.32 -21.72
CA GLY A 348 -22.03 -13.74 -22.83
C GLY A 348 -22.44 -12.27 -22.60
N ILE A 349 -21.94 -11.63 -21.57
CA ILE A 349 -22.22 -10.23 -21.25
C ILE A 349 -20.97 -9.40 -21.54
N HIS A 350 -21.08 -8.44 -22.46
CA HIS A 350 -20.05 -7.44 -22.70
C HIS A 350 -20.12 -6.33 -21.67
N THR A 351 -19.00 -5.88 -21.14
CA THR A 351 -18.92 -4.79 -20.17
C THR A 351 -17.76 -3.89 -20.50
N GLY A 352 -18.05 -2.64 -20.86
CA GLY A 352 -17.10 -1.55 -21.01
C GLY A 352 -16.93 -0.75 -19.73
N ASN A 353 -16.66 0.56 -19.86
CA ASN A 353 -16.45 1.47 -18.74
C ASN A 353 -17.47 2.61 -18.82
N TYR A 354 -17.72 3.27 -17.71
CA TYR A 354 -18.47 4.52 -17.69
C TYR A 354 -17.55 5.73 -17.91
N TRP A 355 -17.98 6.63 -18.78
CA TRP A 355 -17.25 7.86 -19.14
C TRP A 355 -18.19 9.06 -19.01
N SER A 356 -17.91 9.99 -18.11
CA SER A 356 -18.80 11.15 -17.88
C SER A 356 -19.00 12.04 -19.12
N ASN A 357 -18.09 11.98 -20.08
CA ASN A 357 -18.15 12.71 -21.36
C ASN A 357 -18.65 11.86 -22.54
N TYR A 358 -19.13 10.63 -22.32
CA TYR A 358 -19.75 9.82 -23.36
C TYR A 358 -21.11 10.41 -23.74
N GLN A 359 -21.34 10.57 -25.05
CA GLN A 359 -22.56 11.19 -25.61
C GLN A 359 -23.34 10.24 -26.53
N GLY A 360 -23.11 8.95 -26.45
CA GLY A 360 -23.85 7.95 -27.20
C GLY A 360 -25.24 7.68 -26.59
N TRP A 361 -25.97 6.77 -27.20
CA TRP A 361 -27.33 6.36 -26.83
C TRP A 361 -27.39 4.86 -26.57
N ASP A 362 -28.45 4.43 -25.93
CA ASP A 362 -28.79 3.06 -25.62
C ASP A 362 -30.25 2.86 -26.13
N MET A 363 -30.41 2.28 -27.30
CA MET A 363 -31.71 2.13 -27.97
C MET A 363 -32.46 0.88 -27.54
N ASP A 364 -31.75 -0.16 -27.14
CA ASP A 364 -32.33 -1.44 -26.69
C ASP A 364 -32.57 -1.48 -25.18
N GLY A 365 -32.06 -0.51 -24.42
CA GLY A 365 -32.29 -0.35 -22.99
C GLY A 365 -31.50 -1.32 -22.12
N ASP A 366 -30.40 -1.88 -22.62
CA ASP A 366 -29.58 -2.87 -21.89
C ASP A 366 -28.58 -2.23 -20.92
N GLY A 367 -28.51 -0.89 -20.89
CA GLY A 367 -27.63 -0.12 -20.04
C GLY A 367 -26.22 0.10 -20.61
N ARG A 368 -26.02 -0.24 -21.88
CA ARG A 368 -24.78 -0.03 -22.64
C ARG A 368 -25.07 0.89 -23.82
N GLY A 369 -24.06 1.64 -24.21
CA GLY A 369 -24.19 2.49 -25.39
C GLY A 369 -23.99 1.69 -26.68
N ASP A 370 -24.87 1.91 -27.65
CA ASP A 370 -24.82 1.30 -29.00
C ASP A 370 -23.67 1.87 -29.86
N VAL A 371 -23.09 2.98 -29.45
CA VAL A 371 -21.99 3.63 -30.15
C VAL A 371 -20.71 3.46 -29.34
N PRO A 372 -19.64 2.87 -29.89
CA PRO A 372 -18.37 2.76 -29.19
C PRO A 372 -17.83 4.13 -28.75
N PHE A 373 -17.20 4.17 -27.58
CA PHE A 373 -16.47 5.34 -27.10
C PHE A 373 -14.99 5.25 -27.49
N GLU A 374 -14.50 6.30 -28.11
CA GLU A 374 -13.11 6.42 -28.53
C GLU A 374 -12.54 7.73 -27.98
N PRO A 375 -11.86 7.69 -26.81
CA PRO A 375 -11.47 8.88 -26.06
C PRO A 375 -10.37 9.73 -26.71
N ASN A 376 -9.68 9.19 -27.71
CA ASN A 376 -8.50 9.83 -28.30
C ASN A 376 -8.53 9.86 -29.83
N ASP A 377 -7.99 10.91 -30.43
CA ASP A 377 -7.77 11.03 -31.85
C ASP A 377 -6.28 11.29 -32.20
N GLY A 378 -5.98 11.48 -33.48
CA GLY A 378 -4.61 11.76 -33.94
C GLY A 378 -4.09 13.13 -33.49
N ILE A 379 -4.98 14.09 -33.29
CA ILE A 379 -4.66 15.45 -32.83
C ILE A 379 -4.27 15.41 -31.35
N ASP A 380 -4.95 14.59 -30.51
CA ASP A 380 -4.57 14.41 -29.12
C ASP A 380 -3.13 13.88 -29.01
N LYS A 381 -2.75 12.90 -29.84
CA LYS A 381 -1.38 12.37 -29.88
C LYS A 381 -0.35 13.44 -30.26
N LEU A 382 -0.72 14.35 -31.16
CA LEU A 382 0.15 15.47 -31.54
C LEU A 382 0.39 16.39 -30.34
N PHE A 383 -0.66 16.74 -29.59
CA PHE A 383 -0.55 17.60 -28.40
C PHE A 383 0.17 16.93 -27.25
N TRP A 384 0.13 15.60 -27.13
CA TRP A 384 0.94 14.89 -26.14
C TRP A 384 2.42 14.87 -26.51
N LYS A 385 2.73 14.85 -27.81
CA LYS A 385 4.12 14.93 -28.30
C LYS A 385 4.68 16.35 -28.23
N TYR A 386 3.81 17.36 -28.42
CA TYR A 386 4.16 18.77 -28.42
C TYR A 386 3.24 19.53 -27.47
N PRO A 387 3.49 19.45 -26.14
CA PRO A 387 2.62 20.05 -25.13
C PRO A 387 2.43 21.57 -25.28
N GLU A 388 3.43 22.26 -25.85
CA GLU A 388 3.38 23.70 -26.11
C GLU A 388 2.32 24.07 -27.16
N ALA A 389 1.93 23.14 -28.03
CA ALA A 389 0.89 23.39 -29.03
C ALA A 389 -0.55 23.30 -28.48
N ARG A 390 -0.72 22.93 -27.19
CA ARG A 390 -2.05 22.82 -26.56
C ARG A 390 -2.88 24.11 -26.61
N PHE A 391 -2.25 25.29 -26.67
CA PHE A 391 -2.98 26.54 -26.81
C PHE A 391 -3.76 26.65 -28.13
N LEU A 392 -3.46 25.81 -29.12
CA LEU A 392 -4.18 25.74 -30.40
C LEU A 392 -5.40 24.81 -30.35
N MET A 393 -5.66 24.13 -29.23
CA MET A 393 -6.64 23.05 -29.14
C MET A 393 -8.04 23.43 -29.57
N ASP A 394 -8.46 24.67 -29.29
CA ASP A 394 -9.76 25.21 -29.63
C ASP A 394 -9.72 26.10 -30.89
N SER A 395 -8.61 26.07 -31.64
CA SER A 395 -8.52 26.85 -32.89
C SER A 395 -9.40 26.24 -33.97
N PRO A 396 -9.98 27.09 -34.86
CA PRO A 396 -10.80 26.61 -35.98
C PRO A 396 -10.09 25.57 -36.85
N ALA A 397 -8.78 25.69 -37.04
CA ALA A 397 -7.98 24.72 -37.79
C ALA A 397 -7.95 23.33 -37.14
N VAL A 398 -7.76 23.26 -35.82
CA VAL A 398 -7.78 22.00 -35.09
C VAL A 398 -9.18 21.39 -35.08
N LEU A 399 -10.22 22.18 -34.88
CA LEU A 399 -11.60 21.71 -34.93
C LEU A 399 -11.95 21.13 -36.32
N LEU A 400 -11.51 21.79 -37.40
CA LEU A 400 -11.67 21.28 -38.76
C LEU A 400 -10.92 19.95 -38.97
N LEU A 401 -9.68 19.84 -38.48
CA LEU A 401 -8.89 18.59 -38.59
C LEU A 401 -9.55 17.43 -37.83
N ARG A 402 -10.11 17.69 -36.63
CA ARG A 402 -10.86 16.68 -35.86
C ARG A 402 -12.11 16.23 -36.64
N TRP A 403 -12.86 17.18 -37.21
CA TRP A 403 -14.02 16.86 -38.04
C TRP A 403 -13.64 16.04 -39.28
N VAL A 404 -12.54 16.38 -39.99
CA VAL A 404 -12.04 15.60 -41.12
C VAL A 404 -11.68 14.17 -40.70
N GLN A 405 -11.00 13.99 -39.57
CA GLN A 405 -10.66 12.64 -39.08
C GLN A 405 -11.91 11.82 -38.75
N GLN A 406 -12.98 12.43 -38.26
CA GLN A 406 -14.26 11.75 -38.01
C GLN A 406 -14.93 11.30 -39.32
N GLN A 407 -14.86 12.13 -40.39
CA GLN A 407 -15.46 11.81 -41.68
C GLN A 407 -14.67 10.77 -42.50
N PHE A 408 -13.35 10.70 -42.27
CA PHE A 408 -12.45 9.84 -43.02
C PHE A 408 -11.72 8.86 -42.06
N PRO A 409 -12.32 7.70 -41.72
CA PRO A 409 -11.76 6.75 -40.75
C PRO A 409 -10.36 6.26 -41.08
N VAL A 410 -9.97 6.27 -42.36
CA VAL A 410 -8.63 5.90 -42.82
C VAL A 410 -7.52 6.79 -42.25
N LEU A 411 -7.88 8.03 -41.85
CA LEU A 411 -6.97 8.98 -41.23
C LEU A 411 -6.92 8.86 -39.71
N LYS A 412 -7.73 7.96 -39.13
CA LYS A 412 -7.83 7.79 -37.69
C LYS A 412 -6.65 6.97 -37.15
N ALA A 413 -5.91 7.56 -36.25
CA ALA A 413 -4.81 6.84 -35.61
C ALA A 413 -5.35 5.75 -34.65
N PRO A 414 -4.79 4.54 -34.63
CA PRO A 414 -5.15 3.51 -33.65
C PRO A 414 -5.10 4.06 -32.23
N GLY A 415 -6.07 3.70 -31.40
CA GLY A 415 -6.19 4.22 -30.03
C GLY A 415 -6.90 3.26 -29.11
N VAL A 416 -7.47 3.79 -28.06
CA VAL A 416 -8.39 3.06 -27.19
C VAL A 416 -9.79 3.10 -27.78
N LYS A 417 -10.46 1.95 -27.72
CA LYS A 417 -11.86 1.79 -28.07
C LYS A 417 -12.55 1.06 -26.94
N ASP A 418 -13.66 1.58 -26.47
CA ASP A 418 -14.60 0.90 -25.59
C ASP A 418 -15.85 0.60 -26.42
N SER A 419 -16.03 -0.65 -26.78
CA SER A 419 -17.13 -1.05 -27.68
C SER A 419 -18.48 -1.11 -26.99
N TYR A 420 -18.54 -1.14 -25.65
CA TYR A 420 -19.75 -1.29 -24.86
C TYR A 420 -19.74 -0.34 -23.65
N PRO A 421 -19.65 0.99 -23.87
CA PRO A 421 -19.58 1.94 -22.77
C PRO A 421 -20.84 1.88 -21.90
N LEU A 422 -20.68 2.00 -20.60
CA LEU A 422 -21.79 1.96 -19.65
C LEU A 422 -22.55 3.29 -19.65
N MET A 423 -23.89 3.25 -19.63
CA MET A 423 -24.74 4.43 -19.58
C MET A 423 -24.86 5.03 -18.18
N LYS A 424 -24.50 4.27 -17.14
CA LYS A 424 -24.51 4.72 -15.75
C LYS A 424 -23.23 4.29 -15.03
N PRO A 425 -22.75 5.12 -14.08
CA PRO A 425 -21.60 4.75 -13.29
C PRO A 425 -21.89 3.56 -12.39
N ASN A 426 -20.89 2.70 -12.20
CA ASN A 426 -20.98 1.65 -11.19
C ASN A 426 -20.98 2.26 -9.78
N PRO A 427 -21.74 1.67 -8.82
CA PRO A 427 -21.73 2.17 -7.45
C PRO A 427 -20.35 2.01 -6.80
N ILE A 428 -19.96 3.01 -6.02
CA ILE A 428 -18.75 2.95 -5.21
C ILE A 428 -18.97 1.92 -4.10
N LYS A 429 -18.15 0.86 -4.08
CA LYS A 429 -18.20 -0.19 -3.06
C LYS A 429 -17.24 0.08 -1.90
N SER A 430 -16.21 0.90 -2.13
CA SER A 430 -15.16 1.20 -1.16
C SER A 430 -15.33 2.60 -0.60
N GLN A 431 -15.22 2.74 0.69
CA GLN A 431 -15.19 4.04 1.37
C GLN A 431 -13.93 4.14 2.23
N PRO A 432 -13.44 5.37 2.53
CA PRO A 432 -12.38 5.53 3.50
C PRO A 432 -12.74 4.79 4.78
N PHE A 433 -11.83 3.97 5.28
CA PHE A 433 -12.00 3.38 6.60
C PHE A 433 -12.07 4.54 7.60
N SER A 434 -13.23 4.79 8.19
CA SER A 434 -13.33 5.81 9.23
C SER A 434 -12.56 5.28 10.44
N LEU A 435 -11.39 5.85 10.71
CA LEU A 435 -10.78 5.73 12.03
C LEU A 435 -11.87 6.13 13.02
N LYS A 436 -12.15 5.26 13.98
CA LYS A 436 -12.93 5.63 15.17
C LYS A 436 -12.39 6.96 15.65
N THR A 437 -13.26 7.92 15.78
CA THR A 437 -12.93 9.29 16.17
C THR A 437 -11.92 9.27 17.33
N LYS A 438 -10.88 10.10 17.24
CA LYS A 438 -9.80 10.32 18.25
C LYS A 438 -10.25 10.42 19.73
N ALA A 439 -11.55 10.36 20.00
CA ALA A 439 -12.15 10.41 21.32
C ALA A 439 -12.07 9.10 22.13
N GLU A 440 -11.67 7.98 21.50
CA GLU A 440 -11.53 6.68 22.20
C GLU A 440 -10.06 6.25 22.44
N ILE A 441 -9.10 7.05 21.98
CA ILE A 441 -7.68 6.91 22.35
C ILE A 441 -7.30 8.16 23.15
N SER A 442 -7.96 8.36 24.28
CA SER A 442 -7.44 9.25 25.33
C SER A 442 -6.34 8.48 26.06
N LEU A 443 -5.13 8.66 25.60
CA LEU A 443 -3.92 8.43 26.37
C LEU A 443 -3.66 9.62 27.28
#